data_14028dc5a3149200b94812579b44d2b2
#
_entry.id   14028dc5a3149200b94812579b44d2b2
#
_cell.length_a   1.000
_cell.length_b   1.000
_cell.length_c   1.000
_cell.angle_alpha   90.00
_cell.angle_beta   90.00
_cell.angle_gamma   90.00
#
_symmetry.space_group_name_H-M   'P 1'
#
loop_
_entity.id
_entity.type
_entity.pdbx_description
1 polymer ?
#
loop_
_entity_poly.entity_id
_entity_poly.type
_entity_poly.pdbx_seq_one_letter_code
_entity_poly.pdbx_strand_id
1 'polypeptide(L)'
;MNTLARTLVMLTAIAGVPAVVQAQLPATGSITISADVTPDGLTISSANFLNFGILIPGTPTTLNARTSVNAGKFDIRGAQRAEFTLTLTLPTELRIGLGPLSLPVTFDGTSGCASNRDNQNSCSTFNPSTVLTARIRNRVAPDNTYFVWLGGTVSPTVGQSPGVYTAVISALVQYTGN
;
A
#
# COMPACT_ATOMS: atom_id res chain seq x y z
N MET A 1 118.75 1.49 -15.37
CA MET A 1 118.52 0.35 -14.45
C MET A 1 117.02 0.17 -14.27
N ASN A 2 116.60 -1.04 -14.68
CA ASN A 2 115.22 -1.45 -14.97
C ASN A 2 114.38 -1.62 -13.76
N THR A 3 113.13 -1.20 -13.80
CA THR A 3 112.08 -1.76 -12.98
C THR A 3 110.80 -1.85 -13.80
N LEU A 4 110.46 -3.10 -14.09
CA LEU A 4 109.23 -3.50 -14.79
C LEU A 4 108.02 -3.36 -13.81
N ALA A 5 107.08 -2.49 -14.21
CA ALA A 5 105.78 -2.44 -13.54
C ALA A 5 104.82 -3.47 -14.17
N ARG A 6 104.46 -4.47 -13.44
CA ARG A 6 103.40 -5.44 -13.78
C ARG A 6 102.03 -4.85 -13.57
N THR A 7 101.36 -4.53 -14.63
CA THR A 7 99.95 -4.11 -14.57
C THR A 7 99.03 -5.34 -14.38
N LEU A 8 98.38 -5.44 -13.26
CA LEU A 8 97.33 -6.44 -12.93
C LEU A 8 96.01 -5.96 -13.51
N VAL A 9 95.53 -6.59 -14.56
CA VAL A 9 94.16 -6.33 -15.09
C VAL A 9 93.17 -7.14 -14.27
N MET A 10 92.42 -6.44 -13.43
CA MET A 10 91.26 -7.04 -12.76
C MET A 10 90.08 -7.11 -13.74
N LEU A 11 89.69 -8.32 -14.10
CA LEU A 11 88.44 -8.58 -14.85
C LEU A 11 87.27 -8.63 -13.91
N THR A 12 86.45 -7.56 -13.82
CA THR A 12 85.21 -7.54 -13.08
C THR A 12 84.13 -8.19 -13.91
N ALA A 13 83.75 -9.38 -13.51
CA ALA A 13 82.51 -10.06 -14.01
C ALA A 13 81.28 -9.35 -13.51
N ILE A 14 80.53 -8.66 -14.37
CA ILE A 14 79.26 -8.11 -14.13
C ILE A 14 78.23 -9.25 -14.21
N ALA A 15 77.81 -9.79 -13.06
CA ALA A 15 76.67 -10.71 -12.97
C ALA A 15 75.40 -9.93 -13.27
N GLY A 16 74.84 -10.09 -14.46
CA GLY A 16 73.53 -9.57 -14.82
C GLY A 16 72.45 -10.28 -14.02
N VAL A 17 71.82 -9.59 -13.12
CA VAL A 17 70.62 -10.05 -12.41
C VAL A 17 69.45 -9.99 -13.39
N PRO A 18 68.75 -11.09 -13.70
CA PRO A 18 67.57 -11.02 -14.55
C PRO A 18 66.47 -10.22 -13.82
N ALA A 19 66.10 -9.07 -14.39
CA ALA A 19 64.94 -8.31 -13.91
C ALA A 19 63.67 -9.15 -14.17
N VAL A 20 63.09 -9.70 -13.13
CA VAL A 20 61.78 -10.33 -13.19
C VAL A 20 60.74 -9.24 -13.41
N VAL A 21 60.29 -9.07 -14.63
CA VAL A 21 59.16 -8.21 -14.97
C VAL A 21 57.92 -8.89 -14.41
N GLN A 22 57.47 -8.45 -13.23
CA GLN A 22 56.18 -8.84 -12.70
C GLN A 22 55.12 -8.21 -13.57
N ALA A 23 54.43 -9.00 -14.37
CA ALA A 23 53.24 -8.59 -15.07
C ALA A 23 52.17 -8.26 -14.01
N GLN A 24 51.87 -6.98 -13.81
CA GLN A 24 50.75 -6.53 -12.99
C GLN A 24 49.46 -6.97 -13.68
N LEU A 25 48.76 -7.93 -13.09
CA LEU A 25 47.39 -8.28 -13.48
C LEU A 25 46.49 -7.06 -13.24
N PRO A 26 45.68 -6.66 -14.23
CA PRO A 26 44.75 -5.57 -14.03
C PRO A 26 43.77 -5.95 -12.91
N ALA A 27 43.75 -5.16 -11.86
CA ALA A 27 42.74 -5.29 -10.79
C ALA A 27 41.43 -4.69 -11.31
N THR A 28 40.41 -5.55 -11.55
CA THR A 28 39.07 -5.12 -11.88
C THR A 28 38.24 -5.08 -10.57
N GLY A 29 37.73 -3.88 -10.23
CA GLY A 29 36.78 -3.69 -9.15
C GLY A 29 35.37 -3.53 -9.72
N SER A 30 34.37 -4.18 -9.14
CA SER A 30 32.96 -3.97 -9.45
C SER A 30 32.30 -3.20 -8.32
N ILE A 31 31.48 -2.21 -8.67
CA ILE A 31 30.63 -1.48 -7.74
C ILE A 31 29.19 -1.87 -8.05
N THR A 32 28.46 -2.39 -7.04
CA THR A 32 27.03 -2.62 -7.17
C THR A 32 26.31 -1.30 -6.88
N ILE A 33 25.52 -0.82 -7.84
CA ILE A 33 24.63 0.32 -7.67
C ILE A 33 23.24 -0.24 -7.42
N SER A 34 22.67 0.04 -6.26
CA SER A 34 21.26 -0.26 -5.94
C SER A 34 20.51 1.06 -5.77
N ALA A 35 19.32 1.15 -6.33
CA ALA A 35 18.39 2.25 -6.11
C ALA A 35 17.05 1.66 -5.72
N ASP A 36 16.57 2.02 -4.52
CA ASP A 36 15.21 1.71 -4.11
C ASP A 36 14.28 2.84 -4.57
N VAL A 37 13.35 2.51 -5.45
CA VAL A 37 12.27 3.42 -5.83
C VAL A 37 11.09 3.11 -4.92
N THR A 38 10.92 3.89 -3.86
CA THR A 38 9.71 3.87 -3.03
C THR A 38 8.61 4.61 -3.78
N PRO A 39 7.49 3.96 -4.11
CA PRO A 39 6.32 4.65 -4.64
C PRO A 39 5.79 5.63 -3.58
N ASP A 40 5.11 6.69 -4.02
CA ASP A 40 4.37 7.59 -3.12
C ASP A 40 3.59 6.76 -2.11
N GLY A 41 3.65 7.14 -0.83
CA GLY A 41 3.05 6.36 0.25
C GLY A 41 1.57 6.10 0.00
N LEU A 42 1.16 4.81 0.06
CA LEU A 42 -0.24 4.44 -0.03
C LEU A 42 -0.94 4.83 1.28
N THR A 43 -1.95 5.68 1.17
CA THR A 43 -2.72 6.18 2.31
C THR A 43 -4.20 5.94 2.12
N ILE A 44 -4.92 5.73 3.23
CA ILE A 44 -6.37 5.67 3.26
C ILE A 44 -6.90 6.62 4.32
N SER A 45 -7.94 7.36 4.00
CA SER A 45 -8.63 8.25 4.92
C SER A 45 -10.14 8.05 4.84
N SER A 46 -10.82 8.17 5.98
CA SER A 46 -12.29 8.20 6.02
C SER A 46 -12.75 9.62 5.70
N ALA A 47 -13.53 9.76 4.63
CA ALA A 47 -14.10 11.04 4.23
C ALA A 47 -15.52 11.23 4.76
N ASN A 48 -16.33 10.15 4.83
CA ASN A 48 -17.67 10.17 5.40
C ASN A 48 -17.90 8.92 6.25
N PHE A 49 -18.66 9.08 7.34
CA PHE A 49 -19.14 7.97 8.14
C PHE A 49 -20.34 7.30 7.45
N LEU A 50 -20.47 5.98 7.61
CA LEU A 50 -21.69 5.25 7.27
C LEU A 50 -22.73 5.52 8.35
N ASN A 51 -23.82 6.23 8.01
CA ASN A 51 -24.81 6.69 8.98
C ASN A 51 -26.24 6.25 8.59
N PHE A 52 -26.78 5.29 9.31
CA PHE A 52 -28.14 4.79 9.07
C PHE A 52 -29.24 5.73 9.55
N GLY A 53 -28.91 6.79 10.28
CA GLY A 53 -29.87 7.76 10.78
C GLY A 53 -30.74 7.20 11.94
N ILE A 54 -31.99 7.67 11.99
CA ILE A 54 -32.97 7.22 12.97
C ILE A 54 -33.66 5.95 12.46
N LEU A 55 -33.62 4.89 13.27
CA LEU A 55 -34.17 3.60 12.91
C LEU A 55 -35.51 3.37 13.63
N ILE A 56 -36.42 2.70 12.94
CA ILE A 56 -37.70 2.27 13.48
C ILE A 56 -37.61 0.80 13.92
N PRO A 57 -37.86 0.45 15.19
CA PRO A 57 -37.84 -0.93 15.63
C PRO A 57 -38.70 -1.85 14.74
N GLY A 58 -38.20 -3.02 14.41
CA GLY A 58 -38.83 -3.98 13.51
C GLY A 58 -38.78 -3.66 12.03
N THR A 59 -38.15 -2.54 11.61
CA THR A 59 -38.07 -2.16 10.20
C THR A 59 -36.63 -2.13 9.74
N PRO A 60 -36.19 -3.03 8.85
CA PRO A 60 -34.83 -2.96 8.26
C PRO A 60 -34.62 -1.67 7.48
N THR A 61 -33.39 -1.12 7.59
CA THR A 61 -32.98 0.08 6.85
C THR A 61 -31.74 -0.24 6.03
N THR A 62 -31.83 -0.02 4.73
CA THR A 62 -30.72 -0.26 3.78
C THR A 62 -30.20 1.06 3.23
N LEU A 63 -28.89 1.25 3.28
CA LEU A 63 -28.18 2.30 2.59
C LEU A 63 -27.47 1.74 1.36
N ASN A 64 -27.78 2.29 0.20
CA ASN A 64 -27.16 1.90 -1.05
C ASN A 64 -25.82 2.66 -1.21
N ALA A 65 -24.72 1.93 -1.44
CA ALA A 65 -23.39 2.52 -1.61
C ALA A 65 -23.29 3.49 -2.78
N ARG A 66 -24.13 3.34 -3.82
CA ARG A 66 -24.11 4.17 -5.03
C ARG A 66 -24.91 5.47 -4.93
N THR A 67 -25.99 5.47 -4.15
CA THR A 67 -26.99 6.54 -4.22
C THR A 67 -27.24 7.25 -2.89
N SER A 68 -26.85 6.63 -1.76
CA SER A 68 -27.10 7.23 -0.45
C SER A 68 -26.05 8.28 -0.10
N VAL A 69 -26.51 9.47 0.25
CA VAL A 69 -25.65 10.56 0.77
C VAL A 69 -25.06 10.21 2.15
N ASN A 70 -25.66 9.23 2.85
CA ASN A 70 -25.22 8.74 4.15
C ASN A 70 -24.30 7.50 4.03
N ALA A 71 -23.89 7.11 2.83
CA ALA A 71 -22.91 6.06 2.62
C ALA A 71 -21.56 6.44 3.23
N GLY A 72 -20.89 5.47 3.84
CA GLY A 72 -19.49 5.64 4.26
C GLY A 72 -18.58 5.88 3.06
N LYS A 73 -17.53 6.67 3.20
CA LYS A 73 -16.59 6.95 2.12
C LYS A 73 -15.16 6.86 2.60
N PHE A 74 -14.33 6.14 1.83
CA PHE A 74 -12.89 6.16 1.96
C PHE A 74 -12.24 6.76 0.71
N ASP A 75 -11.21 7.57 0.92
CA ASP A 75 -10.32 8.11 -0.09
C ASP A 75 -8.97 7.41 0.02
N ILE A 76 -8.54 6.73 -1.04
CA ILE A 76 -7.28 6.00 -1.12
C ILE A 76 -6.36 6.74 -2.08
N ARG A 77 -5.20 7.18 -1.61
CA ARG A 77 -4.19 7.88 -2.41
C ARG A 77 -2.92 7.06 -2.50
N GLY A 78 -2.27 7.10 -3.65
CA GLY A 78 -1.03 6.38 -3.86
C GLY A 78 -0.33 6.75 -5.14
N ALA A 79 0.74 6.03 -5.47
CA ALA A 79 1.52 6.24 -6.68
C ALA A 79 0.65 6.06 -7.93
N GLN A 80 0.92 6.90 -8.93
CA GLN A 80 0.21 6.85 -10.22
C GLN A 80 0.36 5.47 -10.87
N ARG A 81 -0.74 4.95 -11.40
CA ARG A 81 -0.81 3.64 -12.08
C ARG A 81 -0.47 2.43 -11.21
N ALA A 82 -0.14 2.62 -9.94
CA ALA A 82 0.12 1.52 -9.05
C ALA A 82 -1.15 0.73 -8.77
N GLU A 83 -1.01 -0.58 -8.74
CA GLU A 83 -2.08 -1.48 -8.33
C GLU A 83 -2.02 -1.71 -6.82
N PHE A 84 -3.19 -1.77 -6.20
CA PHE A 84 -3.32 -2.00 -4.77
C PHE A 84 -4.48 -2.95 -4.48
N THR A 85 -4.44 -3.53 -3.30
CA THR A 85 -5.55 -4.28 -2.70
C THR A 85 -6.14 -3.49 -1.54
N LEU A 86 -7.47 -3.57 -1.40
CA LEU A 86 -8.22 -3.11 -0.24
C LEU A 86 -8.88 -4.31 0.43
N THR A 87 -8.61 -4.50 1.70
CA THR A 87 -9.28 -5.50 2.56
C THR A 87 -10.05 -4.76 3.66
N LEU A 88 -11.33 -5.08 3.80
CA LEU A 88 -12.21 -4.51 4.80
C LEU A 88 -12.52 -5.53 5.88
N THR A 89 -12.41 -5.13 7.14
CA THR A 89 -12.93 -5.89 8.27
C THR A 89 -14.27 -5.27 8.66
N LEU A 90 -15.35 -6.00 8.38
CA LEU A 90 -16.72 -5.55 8.55
C LEU A 90 -17.30 -6.08 9.86
N PRO A 91 -18.00 -5.25 10.65
CA PRO A 91 -18.75 -5.71 11.82
C PRO A 91 -19.99 -6.49 11.39
N THR A 92 -20.43 -7.42 12.21
CA THR A 92 -21.71 -8.12 12.06
C THR A 92 -22.83 -7.49 12.89
N GLU A 93 -22.47 -6.58 13.79
CA GLU A 93 -23.40 -5.88 14.66
C GLU A 93 -22.86 -4.50 15.08
N LEU A 94 -23.76 -3.61 15.36
CA LEU A 94 -23.51 -2.34 16.01
C LEU A 94 -23.85 -2.49 17.50
N ARG A 95 -23.15 -1.80 18.41
CA ARG A 95 -23.34 -1.92 19.86
C ARG A 95 -23.48 -0.56 20.54
N ILE A 96 -24.13 -0.54 21.69
CA ILE A 96 -24.12 0.61 22.60
C ILE A 96 -22.94 0.44 23.55
N GLY A 97 -21.86 1.20 23.30
CA GLY A 97 -20.63 1.09 24.09
C GLY A 97 -20.08 -0.35 24.13
N LEU A 98 -19.71 -0.81 25.34
CA LEU A 98 -19.22 -2.17 25.58
C LEU A 98 -20.33 -3.11 26.08
N GLY A 99 -21.59 -2.65 26.08
CA GLY A 99 -22.74 -3.40 26.62
C GLY A 99 -23.20 -4.56 25.72
N PRO A 100 -24.13 -5.40 26.24
CA PRO A 100 -24.67 -6.54 25.51
C PRO A 100 -25.68 -6.17 24.42
N LEU A 101 -26.17 -4.91 24.42
CA LEU A 101 -27.16 -4.46 23.45
C LEU A 101 -26.53 -4.33 22.07
N SER A 102 -27.05 -5.09 21.13
CA SER A 102 -26.54 -5.10 19.75
C SER A 102 -27.66 -4.92 18.73
N LEU A 103 -27.26 -4.48 17.54
CA LEU A 103 -28.12 -4.27 16.39
C LEU A 103 -27.44 -4.93 15.19
N PRO A 104 -28.02 -5.98 14.59
CA PRO A 104 -27.42 -6.67 13.45
C PRO A 104 -27.22 -5.74 12.26
N VAL A 105 -26.04 -5.84 11.63
CA VAL A 105 -25.71 -5.19 10.37
C VAL A 105 -25.20 -6.23 9.39
N THR A 106 -25.60 -6.09 8.12
CA THR A 106 -25.19 -6.97 7.04
C THR A 106 -24.66 -6.17 5.86
N PHE A 107 -23.67 -6.75 5.17
CA PHE A 107 -23.09 -6.23 3.95
C PHE A 107 -23.20 -7.29 2.87
N ASP A 108 -23.92 -6.99 1.81
CA ASP A 108 -24.13 -7.89 0.68
C ASP A 108 -23.12 -7.62 -0.45
N GLY A 109 -23.25 -8.37 -1.54
CA GLY A 109 -22.38 -8.24 -2.71
C GLY A 109 -22.46 -6.89 -3.43
N THR A 110 -23.40 -6.01 -3.07
CA THR A 110 -23.62 -4.68 -3.65
C THR A 110 -23.45 -3.56 -2.63
N SER A 111 -23.11 -3.90 -1.39
CA SER A 111 -22.89 -2.93 -0.32
C SER A 111 -21.59 -2.11 -0.48
N GLY A 112 -20.72 -2.46 -1.41
CA GLY A 112 -19.55 -1.70 -1.79
C GLY A 112 -19.70 -1.06 -3.18
N CYS A 113 -19.15 0.14 -3.36
CA CYS A 113 -19.01 0.77 -4.66
C CYS A 113 -17.70 1.54 -4.75
N ALA A 114 -17.00 1.45 -5.89
CA ALA A 114 -15.67 2.02 -6.03
C ALA A 114 -15.43 2.66 -7.40
N SER A 115 -14.63 3.72 -7.44
CA SER A 115 -14.34 4.47 -8.67
C SER A 115 -13.02 5.25 -8.58
N ASN A 116 -12.40 5.46 -9.72
CA ASN A 116 -11.31 6.42 -9.91
C ASN A 116 -11.77 7.89 -9.99
N ARG A 117 -13.06 8.16 -9.87
CA ARG A 117 -13.62 9.51 -9.90
C ARG A 117 -14.48 9.70 -8.65
N ASP A 118 -14.46 10.88 -8.07
CA ASP A 118 -15.38 11.24 -6.99
C ASP A 118 -16.79 11.45 -7.53
N ASN A 119 -17.38 10.35 -8.00
CA ASN A 119 -18.73 10.31 -8.50
C ASN A 119 -19.39 9.00 -8.10
N GLN A 120 -20.11 9.04 -7.00
CA GLN A 120 -20.79 7.91 -6.39
C GLN A 120 -21.77 7.23 -7.35
N ASN A 121 -22.50 8.00 -8.15
CA ASN A 121 -23.52 7.46 -9.05
C ASN A 121 -22.96 6.63 -10.22
N SER A 122 -21.67 6.85 -10.57
CA SER A 122 -20.99 6.15 -11.67
C SER A 122 -19.98 5.11 -11.22
N CYS A 123 -19.91 4.81 -9.91
CA CYS A 123 -18.98 3.79 -9.39
C CYS A 123 -19.41 2.36 -9.75
N SER A 124 -18.48 1.44 -9.73
CA SER A 124 -18.71 0.01 -9.93
C SER A 124 -18.94 -0.69 -8.59
N THR A 125 -20.01 -1.48 -8.48
CA THR A 125 -20.31 -2.24 -7.27
C THR A 125 -19.31 -3.37 -7.05
N PHE A 126 -19.01 -3.64 -5.80
CA PHE A 126 -18.21 -4.80 -5.38
C PHE A 126 -18.70 -5.35 -4.05
N ASN A 127 -18.33 -6.60 -3.74
CA ASN A 127 -18.61 -7.21 -2.46
C ASN A 127 -17.57 -6.74 -1.41
N PRO A 128 -17.94 -5.97 -0.39
CA PRO A 128 -16.99 -5.46 0.59
C PRO A 128 -16.41 -6.54 1.51
N SER A 129 -16.97 -7.75 1.52
CA SER A 129 -16.42 -8.91 2.25
C SER A 129 -15.29 -9.62 1.49
N THR A 130 -14.99 -9.20 0.26
CA THR A 130 -13.90 -9.74 -0.56
C THR A 130 -12.81 -8.70 -0.76
N VAL A 131 -11.60 -9.15 -1.06
CA VAL A 131 -10.49 -8.26 -1.40
C VAL A 131 -10.80 -7.55 -2.71
N LEU A 132 -10.78 -6.23 -2.71
CA LEU A 132 -10.87 -5.41 -3.91
C LEU A 132 -9.45 -5.15 -4.44
N THR A 133 -9.18 -5.56 -5.68
CA THR A 133 -7.96 -5.18 -6.41
C THR A 133 -8.30 -4.05 -7.37
N ALA A 134 -7.55 -2.95 -7.30
CA ALA A 134 -7.79 -1.77 -8.11
C ALA A 134 -6.48 -1.04 -8.44
N ARG A 135 -6.56 -0.07 -9.35
CA ARG A 135 -5.41 0.71 -9.80
C ARG A 135 -5.66 2.20 -9.60
N ILE A 136 -4.67 2.90 -9.03
CA ILE A 136 -4.68 4.36 -8.91
C ILE A 136 -4.67 5.00 -10.30
N ARG A 137 -5.40 6.09 -10.46
CA ARG A 137 -5.40 6.85 -11.72
C ARG A 137 -4.00 7.33 -12.09
N ASN A 138 -3.79 7.46 -13.40
CA ASN A 138 -2.60 8.10 -13.95
C ASN A 138 -2.74 9.62 -13.89
N ARG A 139 -2.74 10.19 -12.68
CA ARG A 139 -2.80 11.65 -12.43
C ARG A 139 -1.90 12.00 -11.25
N VAL A 140 -1.33 13.20 -11.27
CA VAL A 140 -0.59 13.75 -10.14
C VAL A 140 -1.53 14.11 -8.98
N ALA A 141 -0.99 14.16 -7.77
CA ALA A 141 -1.74 14.60 -6.60
C ALA A 141 -2.35 16.00 -6.82
N PRO A 142 -3.56 16.26 -6.31
CA PRO A 142 -4.40 15.40 -5.46
C PRO A 142 -5.29 14.41 -6.24
N ASP A 143 -5.23 14.41 -7.59
CA ASP A 143 -6.13 13.65 -8.48
C ASP A 143 -5.77 12.14 -8.57
N ASN A 144 -4.69 11.70 -7.92
CA ASN A 144 -4.27 10.31 -7.78
C ASN A 144 -5.03 9.59 -6.66
N THR A 145 -6.35 9.81 -6.60
CA THR A 145 -7.22 9.26 -5.55
C THR A 145 -8.17 8.24 -6.14
N TYR A 146 -8.36 7.14 -5.42
CA TYR A 146 -9.37 6.13 -5.65
C TYR A 146 -10.43 6.22 -4.55
N PHE A 147 -11.71 6.20 -4.91
CA PHE A 147 -12.82 6.44 -4.03
C PHE A 147 -13.61 5.17 -3.80
N VAL A 148 -13.96 4.90 -2.55
CA VAL A 148 -14.73 3.72 -2.13
C VAL A 148 -15.88 4.17 -1.26
N TRP A 149 -17.10 3.77 -1.62
CA TRP A 149 -18.31 4.00 -0.84
C TRP A 149 -18.82 2.68 -0.27
N LEU A 150 -19.34 2.74 0.94
CA LEU A 150 -19.93 1.61 1.64
C LEU A 150 -21.37 1.92 2.06
N GLY A 151 -22.24 0.99 1.75
CA GLY A 151 -23.60 0.91 2.28
C GLY A 151 -23.74 -0.29 3.20
N GLY A 152 -24.96 -0.75 3.38
CA GLY A 152 -25.28 -1.93 4.19
C GLY A 152 -26.71 -1.91 4.66
N THR A 153 -27.10 -2.92 5.39
CA THR A 153 -28.46 -3.07 5.97
C THR A 153 -28.37 -3.31 7.46
N VAL A 154 -29.13 -2.53 8.24
CA VAL A 154 -29.35 -2.77 9.66
C VAL A 154 -30.76 -3.29 9.88
N SER A 155 -30.92 -4.23 10.81
CA SER A 155 -32.18 -4.92 11.04
C SER A 155 -32.56 -4.85 12.54
N PRO A 156 -33.14 -3.72 13.01
CA PRO A 156 -33.59 -3.61 14.39
C PRO A 156 -34.75 -4.56 14.67
N THR A 157 -34.74 -5.21 15.84
CA THR A 157 -35.83 -6.04 16.30
C THR A 157 -37.01 -5.17 16.75
N VAL A 158 -38.24 -5.75 16.84
CA VAL A 158 -39.42 -5.03 17.30
C VAL A 158 -39.26 -4.46 18.73
N GLY A 159 -38.48 -5.17 19.57
CA GLY A 159 -38.16 -4.73 20.94
C GLY A 159 -36.78 -4.08 21.06
N GLN A 160 -36.22 -3.53 19.99
CA GLN A 160 -34.90 -2.92 20.01
C GLN A 160 -34.82 -1.78 21.02
N SER A 161 -33.91 -1.88 21.98
CA SER A 161 -33.70 -0.83 22.99
C SER A 161 -33.27 0.48 22.35
N PRO A 162 -33.77 1.63 22.82
CA PRO A 162 -33.32 2.93 22.33
C PRO A 162 -31.85 3.20 22.70
N GLY A 163 -31.13 3.91 21.83
CA GLY A 163 -29.75 4.29 22.07
C GLY A 163 -29.00 4.53 20.80
N VAL A 164 -27.73 4.95 20.93
CA VAL A 164 -26.79 5.16 19.80
C VAL A 164 -25.96 3.90 19.64
N TYR A 165 -26.17 3.19 18.54
CA TYR A 165 -25.45 1.98 18.18
C TYR A 165 -24.30 2.32 17.24
N THR A 166 -23.10 1.85 17.54
CA THR A 166 -21.88 2.13 16.77
C THR A 166 -21.08 0.87 16.52
N ALA A 167 -20.29 0.86 15.44
CA ALA A 167 -19.26 -0.13 15.16
C ALA A 167 -18.13 0.50 14.35
N VAL A 168 -17.03 -0.21 14.26
CA VAL A 168 -15.88 0.22 13.48
C VAL A 168 -15.71 -0.69 12.26
N ILE A 169 -15.53 -0.09 11.10
CA ILE A 169 -15.06 -0.75 9.90
C ILE A 169 -13.57 -0.43 9.76
N SER A 170 -12.72 -1.46 9.76
CA SER A 170 -11.29 -1.28 9.53
C SER A 170 -10.96 -1.56 8.06
N ALA A 171 -10.05 -0.77 7.49
CA ALA A 171 -9.62 -0.88 6.12
C ALA A 171 -8.09 -0.98 6.05
N LEU A 172 -7.59 -1.97 5.32
CA LEU A 172 -6.18 -2.17 5.03
C LEU A 172 -5.95 -2.03 3.53
N VAL A 173 -5.00 -1.19 3.15
CA VAL A 173 -4.57 -1.01 1.76
C VAL A 173 -3.11 -1.41 1.61
N GLN A 174 -2.79 -2.12 0.53
CA GLN A 174 -1.44 -2.59 0.24
C GLN A 174 -1.18 -2.54 -1.27
N TYR A 175 0.03 -2.12 -1.69
CA TYR A 175 0.43 -2.28 -3.09
C TYR A 175 0.62 -3.76 -3.42
N THR A 176 0.27 -4.16 -4.65
CA THR A 176 0.47 -5.54 -5.14
C THR A 176 1.90 -5.80 -5.61
N GLY A 177 2.71 -4.75 -5.78
CA GLY A 177 4.08 -4.87 -6.28
C GLY A 177 4.20 -4.99 -7.80
N ASN A 178 3.12 -4.71 -8.55
CA ASN A 178 3.08 -4.74 -10.02
C ASN A 178 3.00 -3.32 -10.59
#